data_69027f6934f4b24dcf377ff1f40ae7f0
#
_entry.id   69027f6934f4b24dcf377ff1f40ae7f0
#
_cell.length_a   1.000
_cell.length_b   1.000
_cell.length_c   1.000
_cell.angle_alpha   90.00
_cell.angle_beta   90.00
_cell.angle_gamma   90.00
#
_symmetry.space_group_name_H-M   'P 1'
#
loop_
_entity.id
_entity.type
_entity.pdbx_description
1 polymer ?
#
loop_
_entity_poly.entity_id
_entity_poly.type
_entity_poly.pdbx_seq_one_letter_code
_entity_poly.pdbx_strand_id
1 'polypeptide(L)'
;MEPQEGEEQHSDEDDGGAGCCAKCCDIMGWVRQACTELGRLFCCPPVPSRIAAKLAFVPPPPHYDIREAAGAESEPRYTLWLRSAMGGADEFTQVPEFSVERDGFTLHVEWLRTSSRNFIPALFLQVPRARYTLIFSHGNGTDIGQMFDFFVHLALSLQVQILAYEYSGYGASSAPMPSERATIEDAEAAWACATQKHGVAPDRIVLYGQSVGSGPSCSLAGRAEFAPAGLILHSGMMSGLRVVMPLQRTLPVDPYPNIDIIKNVSCPVFVIHGVQDDVVPFHHGVQLHRAVPPALATRPLWVRRGGHNNLVGFRVYYTRLAAFLESLGSGPPQAPTPPAP
;
A
#
# COMPACT_ATOMS: atom_id res chain seq x y z
N MET A 1 32.86 -80.87 -16.40
CA MET A 1 33.59 -81.00 -17.66
C MET A 1 33.93 -79.54 -18.06
N GLU A 2 35.06 -79.08 -17.55
CA GLU A 2 35.81 -77.98 -18.13
C GLU A 2 36.36 -78.40 -19.53
N PRO A 3 36.91 -77.57 -20.37
CA PRO A 3 37.77 -76.38 -20.09
C PRO A 3 37.58 -75.18 -21.05
N GLN A 4 38.26 -74.14 -20.71
CA GLN A 4 39.46 -73.42 -21.25
C GLN A 4 39.10 -72.10 -21.97
N GLU A 5 39.53 -71.03 -21.46
CA GLU A 5 40.71 -70.12 -21.65
C GLU A 5 40.88 -69.52 -23.06
N GLY A 6 41.02 -68.20 -23.07
CA GLY A 6 41.48 -67.43 -24.21
C GLY A 6 41.62 -65.97 -23.81
N GLU A 7 42.80 -65.62 -23.29
CA GLU A 7 43.35 -64.26 -23.15
C GLU A 7 43.62 -63.65 -24.53
N GLU A 8 43.38 -62.39 -24.72
CA GLU A 8 44.35 -61.50 -25.38
C GLU A 8 44.09 -60.02 -25.11
N GLN A 9 45.20 -59.34 -25.07
CA GLN A 9 45.52 -58.04 -24.50
C GLN A 9 45.28 -56.86 -25.45
N HIS A 10 45.27 -55.65 -24.78
CA HIS A 10 45.70 -54.33 -25.22
C HIS A 10 44.92 -53.51 -26.22
N SER A 11 44.43 -52.37 -25.79
CA SER A 11 45.16 -51.09 -25.96
C SER A 11 44.40 -49.95 -25.25
N ASP A 12 45.19 -49.19 -24.52
CA ASP A 12 44.83 -47.89 -23.91
C ASP A 12 44.46 -46.88 -24.99
N GLU A 13 43.38 -46.11 -24.75
CA GLU A 13 43.31 -44.72 -25.17
C GLU A 13 42.49 -43.94 -24.12
N ASP A 14 43.22 -43.08 -23.39
CA ASP A 14 42.72 -42.02 -22.56
C ASP A 14 41.86 -41.04 -23.41
N ASP A 15 40.62 -40.83 -23.04
CA ASP A 15 39.90 -39.62 -23.43
C ASP A 15 39.18 -39.02 -22.22
N GLY A 16 39.93 -38.12 -21.60
CA GLY A 16 39.51 -37.30 -20.45
C GLY A 16 38.40 -36.32 -20.83
N GLY A 17 37.19 -36.79 -20.95
CA GLY A 17 36.01 -35.97 -21.02
C GLY A 17 35.46 -35.67 -19.61
N ALA A 18 35.89 -34.55 -19.04
CA ALA A 18 35.33 -34.06 -17.76
C ALA A 18 33.81 -33.87 -17.87
N GLY A 19 33.08 -34.88 -17.44
CA GLY A 19 31.64 -34.81 -17.27
C GLY A 19 31.29 -33.77 -16.23
N CYS A 20 30.87 -32.62 -16.71
CA CYS A 20 30.37 -31.55 -15.85
C CYS A 20 29.16 -32.09 -15.07
N CYS A 21 29.28 -32.20 -13.75
CA CYS A 21 28.22 -32.68 -12.88
C CYS A 21 26.94 -31.83 -13.08
N ALA A 22 25.79 -32.47 -13.28
CA ALA A 22 24.50 -31.79 -13.51
C ALA A 22 24.22 -30.68 -12.47
N LYS A 23 24.67 -30.87 -11.23
CA LYS A 23 24.60 -29.83 -10.18
C LYS A 23 25.49 -28.60 -10.46
N CYS A 24 26.64 -28.78 -11.13
CA CYS A 24 27.47 -27.63 -11.54
C CYS A 24 26.86 -26.86 -12.72
N CYS A 25 26.15 -27.55 -13.63
CA CYS A 25 25.44 -26.90 -14.72
C CYS A 25 24.24 -26.09 -14.20
N ASP A 26 23.51 -26.56 -13.19
CA ASP A 26 22.41 -25.83 -12.57
C ASP A 26 22.91 -24.58 -11.82
N ILE A 27 24.00 -24.69 -11.06
CA ILE A 27 24.61 -23.55 -10.38
C ILE A 27 25.14 -22.52 -11.38
N MET A 28 25.77 -22.95 -12.46
CA MET A 28 26.24 -22.05 -13.53
C MET A 28 25.07 -21.40 -14.29
N GLY A 29 23.96 -22.10 -14.47
CA GLY A 29 22.71 -21.56 -15.02
C GLY A 29 22.15 -20.46 -14.14
N TRP A 30 22.06 -20.73 -12.83
CA TRP A 30 21.57 -19.74 -11.84
C TRP A 30 22.50 -18.54 -11.72
N VAL A 31 23.83 -18.74 -11.68
CA VAL A 31 24.82 -17.67 -11.67
C VAL A 31 24.79 -16.84 -12.96
N ARG A 32 24.62 -17.47 -14.12
CA ARG A 32 24.42 -16.77 -15.40
C ARG A 32 23.14 -15.93 -15.40
N GLN A 33 22.05 -16.46 -14.88
CA GLN A 33 20.78 -15.75 -14.80
C GLN A 33 20.89 -14.59 -13.80
N ALA A 34 21.49 -14.80 -12.63
CA ALA A 34 21.76 -13.76 -11.65
C ALA A 34 22.72 -12.68 -12.21
N CYS A 35 23.78 -13.07 -12.94
CA CYS A 35 24.71 -12.12 -13.59
C CYS A 35 24.07 -11.38 -14.76
N THR A 36 23.12 -12.01 -15.51
CA THR A 36 22.35 -11.31 -16.58
C THR A 36 21.34 -10.33 -15.99
N GLU A 37 20.68 -10.67 -14.91
CA GLU A 37 19.78 -9.77 -14.19
C GLU A 37 20.55 -8.62 -13.54
N LEU A 38 21.68 -8.91 -12.87
CA LEU A 38 22.61 -7.91 -12.36
C LEU A 38 23.26 -7.08 -13.50
N GLY A 39 23.65 -7.71 -14.61
CA GLY A 39 24.17 -7.00 -15.78
C GLY A 39 23.15 -6.09 -16.44
N ARG A 40 21.86 -6.48 -16.52
CA ARG A 40 20.77 -5.60 -16.95
C ARG A 40 20.48 -4.45 -15.98
N LEU A 41 20.79 -4.65 -14.69
CA LEU A 41 20.75 -3.59 -13.68
C LEU A 41 21.90 -2.57 -13.83
N PHE A 42 23.05 -2.98 -14.36
CA PHE A 42 24.27 -2.15 -14.44
C PHE A 42 24.65 -1.71 -15.85
N CYS A 43 24.20 -2.38 -16.92
CA CYS A 43 24.58 -2.07 -18.32
C CYS A 43 23.67 -1.05 -19.04
N CYS A 44 22.46 -0.76 -18.54
CA CYS A 44 21.77 0.51 -18.83
C CYS A 44 22.01 1.39 -17.60
N PRO A 45 22.25 2.71 -17.73
CA PRO A 45 22.40 3.54 -16.54
C PRO A 45 21.20 3.26 -15.65
N PRO A 46 21.39 2.72 -14.44
CA PRO A 46 20.29 2.30 -13.61
C PRO A 46 19.49 3.56 -13.33
N VAL A 47 18.26 3.63 -13.80
CA VAL A 47 17.35 4.69 -13.36
C VAL A 47 17.05 4.34 -11.91
N PRO A 48 17.60 5.08 -10.93
CA PRO A 48 17.50 4.72 -9.51
C PRO A 48 16.06 4.50 -9.07
N SER A 49 15.11 5.24 -9.68
CA SER A 49 13.69 5.11 -9.45
C SER A 49 13.12 3.73 -9.87
N ARG A 50 13.66 3.08 -10.91
CA ARG A 50 13.22 1.74 -11.33
C ARG A 50 13.72 0.64 -10.41
N ILE A 51 14.92 0.79 -9.87
CA ILE A 51 15.46 -0.15 -8.87
C ILE A 51 14.68 0.01 -7.57
N ALA A 52 14.49 1.25 -7.11
CA ALA A 52 13.70 1.56 -5.92
C ALA A 52 12.26 1.04 -6.06
N ALA A 53 11.63 1.20 -7.24
CA ALA A 53 10.30 0.69 -7.51
C ALA A 53 10.22 -0.84 -7.41
N LYS A 54 11.15 -1.58 -8.03
CA LYS A 54 11.21 -3.05 -7.97
C LYS A 54 11.43 -3.59 -6.55
N LEU A 55 12.12 -2.85 -5.69
CA LEU A 55 12.36 -3.23 -4.30
C LEU A 55 11.21 -2.81 -3.37
N ALA A 56 10.56 -1.69 -3.69
CA ALA A 56 9.51 -1.11 -2.86
C ALA A 56 8.12 -1.66 -3.13
N PHE A 57 7.84 -2.16 -4.35
CA PHE A 57 6.50 -2.59 -4.75
C PHE A 57 6.48 -4.07 -5.14
N VAL A 58 5.55 -4.80 -4.55
CA VAL A 58 5.30 -6.22 -4.81
C VAL A 58 3.81 -6.40 -5.08
N PRO A 59 3.32 -6.03 -6.29
CA PRO A 59 1.91 -6.23 -6.61
C PRO A 59 1.56 -7.72 -6.58
N PRO A 60 0.53 -8.12 -5.83
CA PRO A 60 0.05 -9.50 -5.83
C PRO A 60 -0.71 -9.81 -7.12
N PRO A 61 -0.94 -11.09 -7.42
CA PRO A 61 -1.98 -11.46 -8.39
C PRO A 61 -3.31 -10.84 -7.96
N PRO A 62 -4.11 -10.26 -8.89
CA PRO A 62 -5.35 -9.57 -8.53
C PRO A 62 -6.32 -10.48 -7.75
N HIS A 63 -6.86 -9.98 -6.64
CA HIS A 63 -7.87 -10.66 -5.82
C HIS A 63 -9.29 -10.22 -6.20
N TYR A 64 -9.44 -9.36 -7.19
CA TYR A 64 -10.71 -8.84 -7.65
C TYR A 64 -10.70 -8.60 -9.17
N ASP A 65 -11.90 -8.47 -9.71
CA ASP A 65 -12.17 -8.04 -11.08
C ASP A 65 -13.29 -6.99 -11.06
N ILE A 66 -13.29 -6.09 -12.03
CA ILE A 66 -14.31 -5.06 -12.19
C ILE A 66 -14.94 -5.24 -13.56
N ARG A 67 -16.25 -5.44 -13.58
CA ARG A 67 -17.02 -5.65 -14.80
C ARG A 67 -18.09 -4.59 -14.94
N GLU A 68 -18.35 -4.20 -16.18
CA GLU A 68 -19.46 -3.32 -16.49
C GLU A 68 -20.79 -4.03 -16.25
N ALA A 69 -21.72 -3.36 -15.56
CA ALA A 69 -23.03 -3.89 -15.32
C ALA A 69 -23.89 -3.82 -16.58
N ALA A 70 -24.61 -4.89 -16.91
CA ALA A 70 -25.51 -4.92 -18.05
C ALA A 70 -26.65 -3.91 -17.86
N GLY A 71 -26.98 -3.11 -18.91
CA GLY A 71 -28.17 -2.26 -18.95
C GLY A 71 -27.98 -0.81 -18.46
N ALA A 72 -26.76 -0.32 -18.33
CA ALA A 72 -26.52 1.10 -18.02
C ALA A 72 -26.80 1.98 -19.25
N GLU A 73 -27.91 2.74 -19.22
CA GLU A 73 -28.37 3.54 -20.40
C GLU A 73 -27.68 4.91 -20.56
N SER A 74 -27.03 5.47 -19.52
CA SER A 74 -26.45 6.83 -19.61
C SER A 74 -25.04 6.96 -19.05
N GLU A 75 -24.69 6.25 -17.99
CA GLU A 75 -23.33 6.19 -17.44
C GLU A 75 -22.95 4.74 -17.12
N PRO A 76 -21.70 4.32 -17.42
CA PRO A 76 -21.27 2.97 -17.12
C PRO A 76 -21.29 2.73 -15.61
N ARG A 77 -22.01 1.69 -15.20
CA ARG A 77 -21.97 1.18 -13.83
C ARG A 77 -21.04 0.00 -13.78
N TYR A 78 -20.28 -0.12 -12.70
CA TYR A 78 -19.32 -1.18 -12.51
C TYR A 78 -19.66 -2.02 -11.31
N THR A 79 -19.42 -3.33 -11.41
CA THR A 79 -19.61 -4.31 -10.34
C THR A 79 -18.27 -4.86 -9.92
N LEU A 80 -18.12 -5.07 -8.61
CA LEU A 80 -16.96 -5.70 -8.00
C LEU A 80 -17.16 -7.21 -7.98
N TRP A 81 -16.12 -7.95 -8.38
CA TRP A 81 -16.04 -9.40 -8.31
C TRP A 81 -14.82 -9.76 -7.46
N LEU A 82 -15.01 -10.55 -6.42
CA LEU A 82 -13.92 -10.99 -5.55
C LEU A 82 -13.53 -12.42 -5.88
N ARG A 83 -12.23 -12.72 -5.78
CA ARG A 83 -11.72 -14.07 -5.95
C ARG A 83 -12.28 -14.98 -4.86
N SER A 84 -12.84 -16.12 -5.24
CA SER A 84 -13.38 -17.10 -4.32
C SER A 84 -12.27 -17.70 -3.46
N ALA A 85 -12.44 -17.69 -2.14
CA ALA A 85 -11.49 -18.30 -1.21
C ALA A 85 -11.45 -19.84 -1.32
N MET A 86 -12.51 -20.46 -1.88
CA MET A 86 -12.68 -21.92 -2.01
C MET A 86 -12.66 -22.39 -3.46
N GLY A 87 -12.60 -21.48 -4.42
CA GLY A 87 -12.62 -21.78 -5.86
C GLY A 87 -11.23 -21.93 -6.47
N GLY A 88 -11.19 -22.32 -7.75
CA GLY A 88 -9.96 -22.32 -8.56
C GLY A 88 -9.36 -20.91 -8.69
N ALA A 89 -8.11 -20.83 -9.16
CA ALA A 89 -7.36 -19.58 -9.27
C ALA A 89 -8.07 -18.47 -10.10
N ASP A 90 -9.03 -18.83 -10.94
CA ASP A 90 -9.74 -17.93 -11.86
C ASP A 90 -11.23 -17.80 -11.52
N GLU A 91 -11.68 -18.25 -10.34
CA GLU A 91 -13.07 -18.17 -9.95
C GLU A 91 -13.34 -16.90 -9.15
N PHE A 92 -14.18 -16.01 -9.73
CA PHE A 92 -14.61 -14.76 -9.11
C PHE A 92 -16.12 -14.79 -8.84
N THR A 93 -16.50 -14.34 -7.65
CA THR A 93 -17.90 -14.20 -7.27
C THR A 93 -18.26 -12.72 -7.24
N GLN A 94 -19.40 -12.38 -7.87
CA GLN A 94 -19.90 -11.01 -7.84
C GLN A 94 -20.27 -10.61 -6.41
N VAL A 95 -19.78 -9.46 -6.01
CA VAL A 95 -20.18 -8.82 -4.75
C VAL A 95 -21.63 -8.32 -4.92
N PRO A 96 -22.55 -8.65 -4.00
CA PRO A 96 -23.93 -8.20 -4.10
C PRO A 96 -24.02 -6.67 -4.01
N GLU A 97 -25.09 -6.12 -4.54
CA GLU A 97 -25.40 -4.71 -4.31
C GLU A 97 -25.69 -4.45 -2.83
N PHE A 98 -25.08 -3.41 -2.29
CA PHE A 98 -25.29 -2.96 -0.92
C PHE A 98 -26.30 -1.81 -0.87
N SER A 99 -27.17 -1.83 0.13
CA SER A 99 -28.10 -0.74 0.41
C SER A 99 -27.95 -0.25 1.84
N VAL A 100 -28.24 1.04 2.06
CA VAL A 100 -28.17 1.64 3.39
C VAL A 100 -29.09 0.93 4.39
N GLU A 101 -30.30 0.56 3.96
CA GLU A 101 -31.33 -0.04 4.82
C GLU A 101 -30.93 -1.43 5.31
N ARG A 102 -30.28 -2.23 4.45
CA ARG A 102 -29.89 -3.60 4.76
C ARG A 102 -28.48 -3.70 5.36
N ASP A 103 -27.54 -2.95 4.79
CA ASP A 103 -26.10 -3.14 5.02
C ASP A 103 -25.46 -1.97 5.76
N GLY A 104 -26.16 -0.84 5.89
CA GLY A 104 -25.66 0.38 6.53
C GLY A 104 -24.75 1.25 5.65
N PHE A 105 -24.51 0.87 4.40
CA PHE A 105 -23.72 1.62 3.42
C PHE A 105 -24.13 1.29 1.98
N THR A 106 -23.68 2.13 1.04
CA THR A 106 -23.67 1.82 -0.40
C THR A 106 -22.25 1.69 -0.90
N LEU A 107 -22.04 0.84 -1.92
CA LEU A 107 -20.75 0.68 -2.59
C LEU A 107 -20.84 1.27 -3.99
N HIS A 108 -19.91 2.18 -4.31
CA HIS A 108 -19.68 2.67 -5.66
C HIS A 108 -18.32 2.17 -6.14
N VAL A 109 -18.30 1.56 -7.31
CA VAL A 109 -17.08 1.12 -7.99
C VAL A 109 -16.74 2.16 -9.04
N GLU A 110 -15.55 2.73 -8.96
CA GLU A 110 -15.12 3.89 -9.74
C GLU A 110 -13.88 3.57 -10.55
N TRP A 111 -13.77 4.16 -11.74
CA TRP A 111 -12.51 4.24 -12.47
C TRP A 111 -11.99 5.67 -12.42
N LEU A 112 -10.81 5.84 -11.84
CA LEU A 112 -10.16 7.12 -11.70
C LEU A 112 -9.09 7.28 -12.78
N ARG A 113 -9.03 8.48 -13.37
CA ARG A 113 -7.99 8.81 -14.34
C ARG A 113 -6.92 9.66 -13.68
N THR A 114 -5.68 9.18 -13.69
CA THR A 114 -4.53 9.89 -13.13
C THR A 114 -4.00 10.95 -14.10
N SER A 115 -3.13 11.86 -13.61
CA SER A 115 -2.45 12.87 -14.44
C SER A 115 -1.55 12.25 -15.52
N SER A 116 -0.95 11.10 -15.25
CA SER A 116 -0.22 10.28 -16.23
C SER A 116 -1.13 9.48 -17.16
N ARG A 117 -2.46 9.71 -17.12
CA ARG A 117 -3.49 9.06 -17.95
C ARG A 117 -3.65 7.55 -17.70
N ASN A 118 -3.17 7.04 -16.59
CA ASN A 118 -3.52 5.70 -16.14
C ASN A 118 -4.97 5.68 -15.65
N PHE A 119 -5.59 4.49 -15.74
CA PHE A 119 -6.89 4.23 -15.12
C PHE A 119 -6.66 3.29 -13.94
N ILE A 120 -7.14 3.71 -12.78
CA ILE A 120 -7.08 2.93 -11.55
C ILE A 120 -8.48 2.76 -10.99
N PRO A 121 -8.82 1.57 -10.49
CA PRO A 121 -10.11 1.38 -9.84
C PRO A 121 -10.09 1.92 -8.41
N ALA A 122 -11.27 2.31 -7.94
CA ALA A 122 -11.50 2.70 -6.56
C ALA A 122 -12.85 2.19 -6.06
N LEU A 123 -12.92 1.94 -4.76
CA LEU A 123 -14.12 1.53 -4.05
C LEU A 123 -14.52 2.66 -3.09
N PHE A 124 -15.70 3.22 -3.29
CA PHE A 124 -16.25 4.21 -2.39
C PHE A 124 -17.39 3.61 -1.57
N LEU A 125 -17.11 3.34 -0.30
CA LEU A 125 -18.09 2.89 0.70
C LEU A 125 -18.72 4.13 1.33
N GLN A 126 -19.94 4.42 0.96
CA GLN A 126 -20.66 5.60 1.42
C GLN A 126 -21.59 5.24 2.59
N VAL A 127 -21.20 5.67 3.79
CA VAL A 127 -21.97 5.51 5.03
C VAL A 127 -22.79 6.79 5.26
N PRO A 128 -24.13 6.69 5.47
CA PRO A 128 -24.97 7.86 5.70
C PRO A 128 -24.55 8.64 6.95
N ARG A 129 -24.60 9.97 6.84
CA ARG A 129 -24.26 10.88 7.94
C ARG A 129 -22.83 10.76 8.48
N ALA A 130 -21.97 9.99 7.81
CA ALA A 130 -20.56 9.95 8.16
C ALA A 130 -19.94 11.36 8.12
N ARG A 131 -19.20 11.70 9.16
CA ARG A 131 -18.59 13.02 9.27
C ARG A 131 -17.35 13.14 8.41
N TYR A 132 -16.56 12.05 8.30
CA TYR A 132 -15.30 12.01 7.59
C TYR A 132 -15.28 10.96 6.50
N THR A 133 -14.51 11.25 5.46
CA THR A 133 -14.13 10.31 4.41
C THR A 133 -12.66 9.98 4.56
N LEU A 134 -12.34 8.70 4.72
CA LEU A 134 -10.97 8.22 4.70
C LEU A 134 -10.57 7.97 3.25
N ILE A 135 -9.55 8.66 2.74
CA ILE A 135 -8.86 8.25 1.51
C ILE A 135 -7.78 7.27 1.92
N PHE A 136 -7.95 6.00 1.53
CA PHE A 136 -7.15 4.90 2.03
C PHE A 136 -6.08 4.48 1.01
N SER A 137 -4.82 4.71 1.36
CA SER A 137 -3.63 4.23 0.65
C SER A 137 -3.17 2.93 1.31
N HIS A 138 -3.37 1.80 0.62
CA HIS A 138 -3.13 0.46 1.18
C HIS A 138 -1.64 0.09 1.27
N GLY A 139 -1.35 -1.01 1.97
CA GLY A 139 0.00 -1.54 2.12
C GLY A 139 0.52 -2.24 0.86
N ASN A 140 1.81 -2.59 0.88
CA ASN A 140 2.42 -3.40 -0.17
C ASN A 140 1.94 -4.86 -0.10
N GLY A 141 1.95 -5.56 -1.24
CA GLY A 141 1.61 -6.98 -1.30
C GLY A 141 0.13 -7.29 -1.08
N THR A 142 -0.76 -6.30 -1.19
CA THR A 142 -2.22 -6.43 -1.12
C THR A 142 -2.88 -5.59 -2.21
N ASP A 143 -4.17 -5.75 -2.42
CA ASP A 143 -5.00 -4.94 -3.32
C ASP A 143 -6.34 -4.58 -2.66
N ILE A 144 -7.12 -3.69 -3.29
CA ILE A 144 -8.40 -3.22 -2.72
C ILE A 144 -9.44 -4.34 -2.60
N GLY A 145 -9.36 -5.40 -3.41
CA GLY A 145 -10.26 -6.55 -3.32
C GLY A 145 -9.97 -7.41 -2.10
N GLN A 146 -8.70 -7.71 -1.84
CA GLN A 146 -8.28 -8.46 -0.66
C GLN A 146 -8.63 -7.71 0.64
N MET A 147 -8.64 -6.38 0.60
CA MET A 147 -8.94 -5.54 1.76
C MET A 147 -10.43 -5.18 1.89
N PHE A 148 -11.30 -5.65 1.01
CA PHE A 148 -12.70 -5.23 0.97
C PHE A 148 -13.44 -5.42 2.31
N ASP A 149 -13.36 -6.61 2.90
CA ASP A 149 -14.00 -6.90 4.19
C ASP A 149 -13.47 -6.01 5.33
N PHE A 150 -12.17 -5.70 5.30
CA PHE A 150 -11.58 -4.76 6.25
C PHE A 150 -12.15 -3.34 6.05
N PHE A 151 -12.33 -2.88 4.82
CA PHE A 151 -12.93 -1.57 4.55
C PHE A 151 -14.37 -1.50 5.04
N VAL A 152 -15.18 -2.53 4.79
CA VAL A 152 -16.55 -2.61 5.31
C VAL A 152 -16.56 -2.55 6.84
N HIS A 153 -15.72 -3.38 7.48
CA HIS A 153 -15.64 -3.39 8.94
C HIS A 153 -15.19 -2.03 9.51
N LEU A 154 -14.18 -1.40 8.91
CA LEU A 154 -13.67 -0.10 9.33
C LEU A 154 -14.71 1.01 9.17
N ALA A 155 -15.40 1.05 8.02
CA ALA A 155 -16.43 2.03 7.70
C ALA A 155 -17.57 1.98 8.70
N LEU A 156 -18.10 0.79 8.97
CA LEU A 156 -19.23 0.59 9.88
C LEU A 156 -18.84 0.80 11.35
N SER A 157 -17.65 0.32 11.77
CA SER A 157 -17.16 0.46 13.15
C SER A 157 -16.90 1.89 13.55
N LEU A 158 -16.40 2.72 12.62
CA LEU A 158 -16.05 4.12 12.88
C LEU A 158 -17.10 5.12 12.37
N GLN A 159 -18.14 4.66 11.67
CA GLN A 159 -19.14 5.51 11.00
C GLN A 159 -18.48 6.55 10.09
N VAL A 160 -17.58 6.09 9.22
CA VAL A 160 -16.85 6.88 8.22
C VAL A 160 -17.10 6.37 6.82
N GLN A 161 -16.97 7.23 5.84
CA GLN A 161 -16.90 6.81 4.44
C GLN A 161 -15.45 6.38 4.14
N ILE A 162 -15.27 5.45 3.21
CA ILE A 162 -13.95 5.02 2.76
C ILE A 162 -13.88 5.11 1.24
N LEU A 163 -12.93 5.87 0.74
CA LEU A 163 -12.49 5.83 -0.64
C LEU A 163 -11.15 5.11 -0.70
N ALA A 164 -11.19 3.81 -0.98
CA ALA A 164 -10.01 2.99 -1.21
C ALA A 164 -9.72 2.96 -2.70
N TYR A 165 -8.49 3.22 -3.08
CA TYR A 165 -8.06 3.24 -4.48
C TYR A 165 -6.90 2.29 -4.72
N GLU A 166 -6.81 1.78 -5.94
CA GLU A 166 -5.72 0.91 -6.37
C GLU A 166 -4.51 1.73 -6.83
N TYR A 167 -3.33 1.17 -6.71
CA TYR A 167 -2.15 1.79 -7.29
C TYR A 167 -1.97 1.44 -8.77
N SER A 168 -1.44 2.38 -9.53
CA SER A 168 -0.91 2.11 -10.86
C SER A 168 0.07 0.92 -10.82
N GLY A 169 -0.21 -0.12 -11.60
CA GLY A 169 0.56 -1.36 -11.62
C GLY A 169 0.10 -2.43 -10.62
N TYR A 170 -0.99 -2.20 -9.87
CA TYR A 170 -1.64 -3.18 -9.00
C TYR A 170 -3.03 -3.55 -9.51
N GLY A 171 -3.52 -4.70 -9.11
CA GLY A 171 -4.89 -5.15 -9.36
C GLY A 171 -5.30 -5.00 -10.81
N ALA A 172 -6.46 -4.40 -11.06
CA ALA A 172 -7.01 -4.15 -12.39
C ALA A 172 -6.55 -2.83 -13.04
N SER A 173 -5.57 -2.12 -12.47
CA SER A 173 -5.09 -0.85 -13.02
C SER A 173 -4.47 -1.00 -14.40
N SER A 174 -4.56 0.04 -15.24
CA SER A 174 -4.04 0.01 -16.63
C SER A 174 -2.52 0.18 -16.74
N ALA A 175 -1.85 0.60 -15.69
CA ALA A 175 -0.42 0.86 -15.71
C ALA A 175 0.40 -0.43 -15.60
N PRO A 176 1.52 -0.55 -16.33
CA PRO A 176 2.30 -1.78 -16.34
C PRO A 176 3.17 -1.96 -15.09
N MET A 177 3.54 -0.88 -14.39
CA MET A 177 4.44 -0.93 -13.23
C MET A 177 4.14 0.20 -12.24
N PRO A 178 4.22 -0.08 -10.93
CA PRO A 178 4.12 0.94 -9.89
C PRO A 178 5.40 1.79 -9.81
N SER A 179 5.25 3.02 -9.33
CA SER A 179 6.37 3.89 -8.99
C SER A 179 5.93 4.89 -7.91
N GLU A 180 6.87 5.50 -7.20
CA GLU A 180 6.58 6.57 -6.23
C GLU A 180 5.72 7.67 -6.86
N ARG A 181 6.13 8.18 -8.02
CA ARG A 181 5.39 9.22 -8.73
C ARG A 181 3.96 8.77 -9.08
N ALA A 182 3.81 7.56 -9.63
CA ALA A 182 2.51 7.06 -10.03
C ALA A 182 1.56 6.93 -8.83
N THR A 183 2.03 6.38 -7.70
CA THR A 183 1.18 6.23 -6.51
C THR A 183 0.78 7.57 -5.87
N ILE A 184 1.60 8.61 -6.00
CA ILE A 184 1.22 9.96 -5.59
C ILE A 184 0.13 10.51 -6.53
N GLU A 185 0.29 10.36 -7.86
CA GLU A 185 -0.72 10.73 -8.85
C GLU A 185 -2.03 9.96 -8.67
N ASP A 186 -1.96 8.69 -8.24
CA ASP A 186 -3.11 7.86 -7.89
C ASP A 186 -3.87 8.44 -6.67
N ALA A 187 -3.15 8.84 -5.63
CA ALA A 187 -3.72 9.50 -4.46
C ALA A 187 -4.35 10.86 -4.80
N GLU A 188 -3.75 11.63 -5.70
CA GLU A 188 -4.31 12.88 -6.23
C GLU A 188 -5.62 12.62 -7.00
N ALA A 189 -5.68 11.55 -7.79
CA ALA A 189 -6.90 11.16 -8.49
C ALA A 189 -8.01 10.74 -7.51
N ALA A 190 -7.66 10.04 -6.43
CA ALA A 190 -8.60 9.69 -5.36
C ALA A 190 -9.10 10.94 -4.62
N TRP A 191 -8.22 11.90 -4.34
CA TRP A 191 -8.61 13.19 -3.77
C TRP A 191 -9.58 13.95 -4.68
N ALA A 192 -9.28 14.03 -5.98
CA ALA A 192 -10.16 14.67 -6.96
C ALA A 192 -11.52 13.97 -7.05
N CYS A 193 -11.56 12.63 -7.00
CA CYS A 193 -12.79 11.86 -6.93
C CYS A 193 -13.61 12.24 -5.70
N ALA A 194 -13.02 12.23 -4.50
CA ALA A 194 -13.70 12.60 -3.28
C ALA A 194 -14.25 14.03 -3.33
N THR A 195 -13.45 15.00 -3.77
CA THR A 195 -13.82 16.42 -3.72
C THR A 195 -14.70 16.87 -4.86
N GLN A 196 -14.37 16.48 -6.11
CA GLN A 196 -15.03 17.00 -7.31
C GLN A 196 -16.23 16.15 -7.73
N LYS A 197 -16.14 14.82 -7.62
CA LYS A 197 -17.23 13.90 -8.00
C LYS A 197 -18.22 13.71 -6.85
N HIS A 198 -17.73 13.45 -5.64
CA HIS A 198 -18.57 13.17 -4.47
C HIS A 198 -18.82 14.37 -3.57
N GLY A 199 -18.25 15.55 -3.89
CA GLY A 199 -18.51 16.80 -3.17
C GLY A 199 -18.04 16.82 -1.71
N VAL A 200 -17.07 15.96 -1.35
CA VAL A 200 -16.52 15.92 0.02
C VAL A 200 -15.62 17.14 0.23
N ALA A 201 -15.94 17.96 1.23
CA ALA A 201 -15.11 19.11 1.58
C ALA A 201 -13.73 18.67 2.09
N PRO A 202 -12.63 19.36 1.74
CA PRO A 202 -11.26 19.02 2.18
C PRO A 202 -11.12 18.83 3.69
N ASP A 203 -11.78 19.66 4.48
CA ASP A 203 -11.83 19.60 5.96
C ASP A 203 -12.63 18.40 6.52
N ARG A 204 -13.18 17.56 5.65
CA ARG A 204 -13.82 16.28 5.99
C ARG A 204 -13.07 15.07 5.42
N ILE A 205 -11.93 15.28 4.77
CA ILE A 205 -11.10 14.22 4.27
C ILE A 205 -9.98 13.92 5.26
N VAL A 206 -9.83 12.67 5.63
CA VAL A 206 -8.70 12.17 6.41
C VAL A 206 -7.88 11.24 5.53
N LEU A 207 -6.61 11.54 5.36
CA LEU A 207 -5.70 10.68 4.62
C LEU A 207 -5.25 9.53 5.51
N TYR A 208 -5.38 8.31 5.03
CA TYR A 208 -4.99 7.11 5.75
C TYR A 208 -3.94 6.34 4.95
N GLY A 209 -2.71 6.26 5.47
CA GLY A 209 -1.60 5.56 4.83
C GLY A 209 -1.12 4.37 5.64
N GLN A 210 -1.24 3.16 5.07
CA GLN A 210 -0.72 1.93 5.66
C GLN A 210 0.62 1.54 5.02
N SER A 211 1.67 1.35 5.82
CA SER A 211 2.98 0.87 5.33
C SER A 211 3.50 1.75 4.17
N VAL A 212 3.70 1.19 2.97
CA VAL A 212 4.06 1.95 1.77
C VAL A 212 3.06 3.06 1.45
N GLY A 213 1.78 2.85 1.74
CA GLY A 213 0.73 3.86 1.57
C GLY A 213 0.91 5.12 2.44
N SER A 214 1.79 5.08 3.44
CA SER A 214 2.22 6.30 4.15
C SER A 214 2.94 7.29 3.24
N GLY A 215 3.53 6.83 2.13
CA GLY A 215 4.20 7.67 1.14
C GLY A 215 3.25 8.64 0.44
N PRO A 216 2.30 8.16 -0.37
CA PRO A 216 1.33 9.02 -1.04
C PRO A 216 0.49 9.84 -0.05
N SER A 217 0.09 9.28 1.10
CA SER A 217 -0.67 10.03 2.12
C SER A 217 0.13 11.18 2.73
N CYS A 218 1.40 10.98 3.09
CA CYS A 218 2.28 12.06 3.54
C CYS A 218 2.51 13.09 2.44
N SER A 219 2.71 12.65 1.20
CA SER A 219 2.94 13.55 0.06
C SER A 219 1.79 14.54 -0.12
N LEU A 220 0.55 14.08 -0.04
CA LEU A 220 -0.61 14.96 -0.13
C LEU A 220 -0.73 15.85 1.12
N ALA A 221 -0.62 15.28 2.32
CA ALA A 221 -0.76 16.03 3.58
C ALA A 221 0.29 17.13 3.75
N GLY A 222 1.47 16.98 3.16
CA GLY A 222 2.55 17.96 3.20
C GLY A 222 2.39 19.12 2.20
N ARG A 223 1.34 19.09 1.37
CA ARG A 223 1.08 20.09 0.32
C ARG A 223 -0.17 20.92 0.67
N ALA A 224 0.00 22.24 0.71
CA ALA A 224 -1.02 23.17 1.18
C ALA A 224 -2.34 23.14 0.36
N GLU A 225 -2.27 22.77 -0.90
CA GLU A 225 -3.44 22.71 -1.79
C GLU A 225 -4.44 21.60 -1.44
N PHE A 226 -4.03 20.57 -0.68
CA PHE A 226 -4.94 19.49 -0.28
C PHE A 226 -5.64 19.77 1.04
N ALA A 227 -4.95 20.29 2.04
CA ALA A 227 -5.48 20.70 3.36
C ALA A 227 -6.48 19.70 3.99
N PRO A 228 -6.09 18.41 4.20
CA PRO A 228 -6.99 17.42 4.80
C PRO A 228 -7.31 17.73 6.25
N ALA A 229 -8.42 17.19 6.77
CA ALA A 229 -8.80 17.26 8.18
C ALA A 229 -7.79 16.57 9.10
N GLY A 230 -7.09 15.54 8.63
CA GLY A 230 -6.12 14.77 9.40
C GLY A 230 -5.34 13.76 8.57
N LEU A 231 -4.26 13.25 9.16
CA LEU A 231 -3.40 12.22 8.60
C LEU A 231 -3.26 11.07 9.58
N ILE A 232 -3.54 9.84 9.14
CA ILE A 232 -3.33 8.62 9.90
C ILE A 232 -2.19 7.84 9.25
N LEU A 233 -1.17 7.50 10.02
CA LEU A 233 -0.05 6.67 9.59
C LEU A 233 -0.07 5.34 10.35
N HIS A 234 -0.44 4.28 9.67
CA HIS A 234 -0.51 2.92 10.18
C HIS A 234 0.74 2.13 9.74
N SER A 235 1.62 1.80 10.68
CA SER A 235 2.91 1.16 10.41
C SER A 235 3.71 1.90 9.32
N GLY A 236 3.69 3.25 9.37
CA GLY A 236 4.28 4.11 8.36
C GLY A 236 5.81 4.09 8.38
N MET A 237 6.41 4.29 7.21
CA MET A 237 7.86 4.30 7.03
C MET A 237 8.42 5.73 7.00
N MET A 238 9.64 5.93 7.54
CA MET A 238 10.38 7.20 7.43
C MET A 238 10.74 7.54 5.98
N SER A 239 11.11 6.53 5.23
CA SER A 239 11.37 6.54 3.77
C SER A 239 11.55 5.11 3.29
N GLY A 240 11.52 4.88 1.97
CA GLY A 240 11.65 3.54 1.42
C GLY A 240 12.99 2.88 1.71
N LEU A 241 14.10 3.61 1.51
CA LEU A 241 15.44 3.03 1.77
C LEU A 241 15.69 2.79 3.26
N ARG A 242 15.12 3.60 4.16
CA ARG A 242 15.29 3.43 5.60
C ARG A 242 14.65 2.16 6.16
N VAL A 243 13.73 1.55 5.44
CA VAL A 243 13.17 0.24 5.82
C VAL A 243 14.23 -0.86 5.73
N VAL A 244 15.12 -0.78 4.73
CA VAL A 244 16.14 -1.82 4.45
C VAL A 244 17.55 -1.43 4.86
N MET A 245 17.82 -0.14 5.11
CA MET A 245 19.14 0.38 5.46
C MET A 245 19.07 1.45 6.56
N PRO A 246 19.98 1.44 7.55
CA PRO A 246 19.99 2.41 8.65
C PRO A 246 20.54 3.78 8.22
N LEU A 247 19.87 4.47 7.31
CA LEU A 247 20.30 5.77 6.81
C LEU A 247 20.00 6.90 7.80
N GLN A 248 21.02 7.71 8.10
CA GLN A 248 20.90 8.88 8.97
C GLN A 248 20.30 10.10 8.25
N ARG A 249 20.47 10.19 6.94
CA ARG A 249 19.99 11.31 6.11
C ARG A 249 19.25 10.78 4.89
N THR A 250 18.31 11.57 4.40
CA THR A 250 17.61 11.29 3.14
C THR A 250 18.55 11.46 1.97
N LEU A 251 18.58 10.47 1.10
CA LEU A 251 19.33 10.52 -0.16
C LEU A 251 18.42 11.00 -1.30
N PRO A 252 18.95 11.63 -2.35
CA PRO A 252 18.13 12.09 -3.49
C PRO A 252 17.33 10.98 -4.21
N VAL A 253 17.75 9.72 -4.01
CA VAL A 253 17.12 8.53 -4.61
C VAL A 253 16.24 7.76 -3.62
N ASP A 254 16.07 8.27 -2.39
CA ASP A 254 15.31 7.63 -1.33
C ASP A 254 13.80 7.89 -1.55
N PRO A 255 13.01 6.88 -1.95
CA PRO A 255 11.60 7.10 -2.23
C PRO A 255 10.83 7.39 -0.95
N TYR A 256 9.80 8.23 -1.08
CA TYR A 256 8.92 8.62 0.00
C TYR A 256 9.67 9.14 1.24
N PRO A 257 10.33 10.29 1.17
CA PRO A 257 11.05 10.88 2.30
C PRO A 257 10.06 11.45 3.34
N ASN A 258 9.19 10.58 3.87
CA ASN A 258 8.11 10.94 4.78
C ASN A 258 8.61 11.68 6.02
N ILE A 259 9.82 11.31 6.51
CA ILE A 259 10.46 11.96 7.67
C ILE A 259 10.72 13.45 7.44
N ASP A 260 10.90 13.85 6.20
CA ASP A 260 11.12 15.24 5.82
C ASP A 260 9.82 15.94 5.46
N ILE A 261 8.93 15.25 4.74
CA ILE A 261 7.63 15.78 4.30
C ILE A 261 6.72 16.07 5.50
N ILE A 262 6.71 15.18 6.50
CA ILE A 262 5.80 15.28 7.67
C ILE A 262 6.01 16.55 8.51
N LYS A 263 7.16 17.18 8.39
CA LYS A 263 7.47 18.47 9.04
C LYS A 263 6.63 19.64 8.48
N ASN A 264 6.08 19.47 7.26
CA ASN A 264 5.34 20.48 6.52
C ASN A 264 3.82 20.24 6.54
N VAL A 265 3.34 19.21 7.25
CA VAL A 265 1.90 18.95 7.33
C VAL A 265 1.19 20.08 8.07
N SER A 266 -0.05 20.37 7.66
CA SER A 266 -0.89 21.41 8.26
C SER A 266 -2.09 20.86 9.01
N CYS A 267 -2.23 19.54 9.13
CA CYS A 267 -3.33 18.85 9.80
C CYS A 267 -2.84 18.00 10.98
N PRO A 268 -3.70 17.68 11.95
CA PRO A 268 -3.40 16.71 13.02
C PRO A 268 -2.95 15.36 12.48
N VAL A 269 -1.91 14.78 13.09
CA VAL A 269 -1.32 13.51 12.68
C VAL A 269 -1.47 12.47 13.79
N PHE A 270 -2.02 11.31 13.45
CA PHE A 270 -2.14 10.15 14.31
C PHE A 270 -1.27 9.00 13.82
N VAL A 271 -0.26 8.64 14.60
CA VAL A 271 0.65 7.53 14.27
C VAL A 271 0.26 6.29 15.07
N ILE A 272 0.09 5.18 14.35
CA ILE A 272 -0.21 3.85 14.89
C ILE A 272 0.93 2.92 14.48
N HIS A 273 1.56 2.22 15.44
CA HIS A 273 2.65 1.30 15.12
C HIS A 273 2.71 0.11 16.09
N GLY A 274 3.04 -1.07 15.56
CA GLY A 274 3.31 -2.25 16.34
C GLY A 274 4.72 -2.21 16.93
N VAL A 275 4.85 -2.50 18.24
CA VAL A 275 6.17 -2.53 18.87
C VAL A 275 7.00 -3.74 18.40
N GLN A 276 6.33 -4.78 17.91
CA GLN A 276 6.94 -6.01 17.36
C GLN A 276 6.87 -6.04 15.82
N ASP A 277 6.80 -4.87 15.18
CA ASP A 277 6.80 -4.76 13.72
C ASP A 277 8.17 -5.19 13.16
N ASP A 278 8.17 -6.28 12.41
CA ASP A 278 9.34 -6.93 11.79
C ASP A 278 9.53 -6.54 10.31
N VAL A 279 8.58 -5.81 9.73
CA VAL A 279 8.64 -5.32 8.34
C VAL A 279 9.09 -3.86 8.28
N VAL A 280 8.39 -2.99 9.01
CA VAL A 280 8.78 -1.59 9.20
C VAL A 280 9.12 -1.41 10.69
N PRO A 281 10.40 -1.42 11.07
CA PRO A 281 10.80 -1.40 12.47
C PRO A 281 10.16 -0.26 13.28
N PHE A 282 9.75 -0.54 14.51
CA PHE A 282 9.01 0.37 15.38
C PHE A 282 9.58 1.79 15.49
N HIS A 283 10.92 1.93 15.39
CA HIS A 283 11.57 3.23 15.45
C HIS A 283 11.12 4.18 14.33
N HIS A 284 10.63 3.66 13.17
CA HIS A 284 10.07 4.48 12.10
C HIS A 284 8.87 5.28 12.59
N GLY A 285 7.90 4.62 13.23
CA GLY A 285 6.74 5.30 13.81
C GLY A 285 7.12 6.32 14.88
N VAL A 286 8.08 5.99 15.75
CA VAL A 286 8.58 6.90 16.78
C VAL A 286 9.21 8.15 16.17
N GLN A 287 10.06 8.00 15.16
CA GLN A 287 10.72 9.13 14.51
C GLN A 287 9.76 9.99 13.71
N LEU A 288 8.82 9.36 12.96
CA LEU A 288 7.76 10.10 12.28
C LEU A 288 6.95 10.94 13.26
N HIS A 289 6.48 10.34 14.35
CA HIS A 289 5.73 11.07 15.37
C HIS A 289 6.53 12.25 15.96
N ARG A 290 7.82 12.08 16.21
CA ARG A 290 8.70 13.16 16.71
C ARG A 290 8.92 14.27 15.70
N ALA A 291 8.84 13.96 14.40
CA ALA A 291 9.05 14.92 13.33
C ALA A 291 7.79 15.75 13.00
N VAL A 292 6.60 15.30 13.45
CA VAL A 292 5.36 16.07 13.32
C VAL A 292 5.50 17.37 14.09
N PRO A 293 5.04 18.54 13.56
CA PRO A 293 4.96 19.77 14.31
C PRO A 293 4.22 19.57 15.66
N PRO A 294 4.77 20.01 16.80
CA PRO A 294 4.22 19.68 18.12
C PRO A 294 2.73 19.98 18.32
N ALA A 295 2.24 21.06 17.70
CA ALA A 295 0.82 21.46 17.76
C ALA A 295 -0.11 20.50 17.01
N LEU A 296 0.42 19.69 16.09
CA LEU A 296 -0.33 18.75 15.23
C LEU A 296 -0.08 17.28 15.60
N ALA A 297 0.89 17.02 16.48
CA ALA A 297 1.19 15.66 16.93
C ALA A 297 0.15 15.21 17.97
N THR A 298 -0.72 14.29 17.57
CA THR A 298 -1.67 13.68 18.50
C THR A 298 -1.01 12.55 19.28
N ARG A 299 -1.61 12.12 20.39
CA ARG A 299 -1.06 11.02 21.19
C ARG A 299 -1.00 9.74 20.36
N PRO A 300 0.18 9.16 20.08
CA PRO A 300 0.33 7.99 19.20
C PRO A 300 -0.24 6.72 19.84
N LEU A 301 -0.48 5.71 19.01
CA LEU A 301 -0.83 4.36 19.45
C LEU A 301 0.32 3.39 19.22
N TRP A 302 0.99 3.00 20.30
CA TRP A 302 2.01 1.94 20.29
C TRP A 302 1.40 0.64 20.78
N VAL A 303 1.23 -0.34 19.88
CA VAL A 303 0.63 -1.63 20.21
C VAL A 303 1.72 -2.60 20.64
N ARG A 304 1.85 -2.87 21.95
CA ARG A 304 2.97 -3.65 22.52
C ARG A 304 3.15 -5.05 21.92
N ARG A 305 2.06 -5.74 21.57
CA ARG A 305 2.07 -7.08 20.96
C ARG A 305 1.73 -7.02 19.46
N GLY A 306 1.69 -5.83 18.89
CA GLY A 306 1.39 -5.61 17.49
C GLY A 306 2.65 -5.81 16.65
N GLY A 307 2.50 -6.56 15.57
CA GLY A 307 3.42 -6.63 14.45
C GLY A 307 2.93 -5.73 13.31
N HIS A 308 3.40 -5.98 12.09
CA HIS A 308 3.07 -5.16 10.93
C HIS A 308 1.61 -5.29 10.46
N ASN A 309 1.08 -6.51 10.41
CA ASN A 309 -0.19 -6.82 9.74
C ASN A 309 -1.34 -7.17 10.70
N ASN A 310 -1.13 -7.16 12.03
CA ASN A 310 -2.13 -7.63 12.97
C ASN A 310 -2.75 -6.54 13.86
N LEU A 311 -2.44 -5.27 13.62
CA LEU A 311 -2.90 -4.15 14.47
C LEU A 311 -4.42 -4.02 14.48
N VAL A 312 -5.06 -4.33 13.36
CA VAL A 312 -6.52 -4.30 13.20
C VAL A 312 -7.25 -5.35 14.08
N GLY A 313 -6.55 -6.36 14.57
CA GLY A 313 -7.10 -7.35 15.52
C GLY A 313 -7.19 -6.84 16.98
N PHE A 314 -6.64 -5.68 17.28
CA PHE A 314 -6.65 -5.13 18.64
C PHE A 314 -7.80 -4.12 18.82
N ARG A 315 -8.67 -4.36 19.80
CA ARG A 315 -9.78 -3.44 20.11
C ARG A 315 -9.32 -1.99 20.30
N VAL A 316 -8.15 -1.77 20.89
CA VAL A 316 -7.59 -0.44 21.12
C VAL A 316 -7.34 0.32 19.80
N TYR A 317 -7.11 -0.37 18.70
CA TYR A 317 -6.96 0.23 17.38
C TYR A 317 -8.21 1.05 17.00
N TYR A 318 -9.39 0.45 17.03
CA TYR A 318 -10.66 1.13 16.69
C TYR A 318 -11.01 2.23 17.70
N THR A 319 -10.85 1.96 19.01
CA THR A 319 -11.11 2.95 20.06
C THR A 319 -10.27 4.20 19.90
N ARG A 320 -8.99 4.04 19.53
CA ARG A 320 -8.08 5.18 19.38
C ARG A 320 -8.27 5.90 18.04
N LEU A 321 -8.67 5.20 16.97
CA LEU A 321 -9.09 5.80 15.71
C LEU A 321 -10.35 6.65 15.90
N ALA A 322 -11.38 6.11 16.58
CA ALA A 322 -12.60 6.85 16.88
C ALA A 322 -12.28 8.14 17.68
N ALA A 323 -11.49 8.04 18.74
CA ALA A 323 -11.07 9.19 19.55
C ALA A 323 -10.28 10.24 18.74
N PHE A 324 -9.43 9.79 17.80
CA PHE A 324 -8.74 10.71 16.89
C PHE A 324 -9.73 11.46 15.98
N LEU A 325 -10.64 10.74 15.33
CA LEU A 325 -11.65 11.31 14.43
C LEU A 325 -12.58 12.28 15.18
N GLU A 326 -12.97 11.97 16.42
CA GLU A 326 -13.75 12.86 17.28
C GLU A 326 -12.99 14.16 17.58
N SER A 327 -11.67 14.06 17.85
CA SER A 327 -10.83 15.22 18.17
C SER A 327 -10.69 16.23 17.02
N LEU A 328 -10.77 15.76 15.76
CA LEU A 328 -10.69 16.63 14.57
C LEU A 328 -11.86 17.64 14.50
N GLY A 329 -12.96 17.34 15.16
CA GLY A 329 -14.16 18.18 15.15
C GLY A 329 -14.27 19.21 16.25
N SER A 330 -13.36 19.18 17.20
CA SER A 330 -13.41 20.03 18.38
C SER A 330 -12.74 21.41 18.20
N GLY A 331 -12.16 21.68 17.01
CA GLY A 331 -11.27 22.83 16.79
C GLY A 331 -9.89 22.62 17.44
N PRO A 332 -8.87 23.39 17.10
CA PRO A 332 -7.62 23.37 17.86
C PRO A 332 -7.93 23.75 19.32
N PRO A 333 -7.28 23.13 20.33
CA PRO A 333 -7.44 23.54 21.70
C PRO A 333 -7.14 25.03 21.75
N GLN A 334 -8.13 25.82 22.20
CA GLN A 334 -7.93 27.27 22.42
C GLN A 334 -6.72 27.40 23.32
N ALA A 335 -5.73 28.18 22.88
CA ALA A 335 -4.62 28.58 23.73
C ALA A 335 -5.21 29.15 25.02
N PRO A 336 -4.66 28.82 26.21
CA PRO A 336 -5.17 29.35 27.45
C PRO A 336 -5.21 30.88 27.35
N THR A 337 -6.39 31.44 27.53
CA THR A 337 -6.60 32.89 27.55
C THR A 337 -5.67 33.46 28.65
N PRO A 338 -4.81 34.44 28.35
CA PRO A 338 -4.01 35.06 29.39
C PRO A 338 -4.97 35.66 30.44
N PRO A 339 -4.63 35.63 31.74
CA PRO A 339 -5.45 36.22 32.76
C PRO A 339 -5.65 37.70 32.44
N ALA A 340 -6.88 38.16 32.57
CA ALA A 340 -7.23 39.56 32.39
C ALA A 340 -6.37 40.46 33.30
N PRO A 341 -5.97 41.66 32.84
CA PRO A 341 -5.09 42.57 33.57
C PRO A 341 -5.69 43.06 34.88
#